data_bbc01359c8920a2921d02484d3786bd3
#
_entry.id   bbc01359c8920a2921d02484d3786bd3
#
_cell.length_a   1.000
_cell.length_b   1.000
_cell.length_c   1.000
_cell.angle_alpha   90.00
_cell.angle_beta   90.00
_cell.angle_gamma   90.00
#
_symmetry.space_group_name_H-M   'P 1'
#
loop_
_entity.id
_entity.type
_entity.pdbx_description
1 polymer ?
#
loop_
_entity_poly.entity_id
_entity_poly.type
_entity_poly.pdbx_seq_one_letter_code
_entity_poly.pdbx_strand_id
1 'polypeptide(L)'
;MKASSSVSRLWNFSAGPAALPQAVLERAQRELLDWQGCGASVMELSHRGKLFVGLAEQAEADLRELLAIPANYAVLFLQGGATQHFAQIPMNLAGEGDRADYIVTGHWGEKAASEAAPYVKVNLAASSKGEHYLRLPPRDTWQLDPRATYVHYTPNETIHGVEFHDVPDVGDVPLVADMSSDILSGPVDVSRFGLIYAGAQKNIGPSGLVVLIIRRDLLERASRPMARIFRYADHAANDSMLNTPNTWGWYLAGLTFQWLRQQGGLAAMRERNHAKASLLYGAIDGSGGYYRNPIDPAARSRTNVPFTLHDGNLDADFLRESEAAGLLALKGHKAIGGMRASLYNAVPLDAVRALVDFMADFAKRHG
;
A
#
# COMPACT_ATOMS: atom_id res chain seq x y z
N MET A 1 18.67 32.62 -16.49
CA MET A 1 17.93 31.50 -15.87
C MET A 1 16.78 32.10 -15.07
N LYS A 2 15.53 31.93 -15.51
CA LYS A 2 14.35 32.33 -14.72
C LYS A 2 14.28 31.38 -13.51
N ALA A 3 14.21 31.95 -12.30
CA ALA A 3 13.93 31.17 -11.10
C ALA A 3 12.66 30.34 -11.34
N SER A 4 12.75 29.04 -11.19
CA SER A 4 11.61 28.14 -11.21
C SER A 4 10.66 28.63 -10.12
N SER A 5 9.52 29.21 -10.50
CA SER A 5 8.44 29.43 -9.55
C SER A 5 8.04 28.06 -9.02
N SER A 6 8.32 27.81 -7.74
CA SER A 6 7.86 26.60 -7.07
C SER A 6 6.33 26.56 -7.18
N VAL A 7 5.81 25.58 -7.90
CA VAL A 7 4.37 25.33 -7.95
C VAL A 7 3.92 25.00 -6.53
N SER A 8 3.08 25.85 -5.93
CA SER A 8 2.46 25.56 -4.64
C SER A 8 1.48 24.39 -4.85
N ARG A 9 1.82 23.21 -4.32
CA ARG A 9 0.95 22.03 -4.40
C ARG A 9 -0.03 22.05 -3.23
N LEU A 10 -1.27 21.68 -3.52
CA LEU A 10 -2.29 21.45 -2.50
C LEU A 10 -2.03 20.13 -1.75
N TRP A 11 -2.57 20.01 -0.53
CA TRP A 11 -2.43 18.83 0.30
C TRP A 11 -3.35 17.72 -0.17
N ASN A 12 -2.80 16.61 -0.64
CA ASN A 12 -3.57 15.49 -1.20
C ASN A 12 -3.62 14.31 -0.22
N PHE A 13 -4.80 14.03 0.32
CA PHE A 13 -5.09 12.92 1.24
C PHE A 13 -5.72 11.71 0.56
N SER A 14 -5.57 11.57 -0.77
CA SER A 14 -6.14 10.47 -1.53
C SER A 14 -5.63 9.11 -1.05
N ALA A 15 -6.54 8.14 -1.00
CA ALA A 15 -6.23 6.78 -0.59
C ALA A 15 -5.53 5.92 -1.68
N GLY A 16 -5.53 6.41 -2.91
CA GLY A 16 -4.89 5.79 -4.06
C GLY A 16 -5.69 5.97 -5.36
N PRO A 17 -5.02 6.44 -6.44
CA PRO A 17 -3.63 6.91 -6.48
C PRO A 17 -3.36 8.03 -5.48
N ALA A 18 -2.25 7.90 -4.74
CA ALA A 18 -1.93 8.78 -3.62
C ALA A 18 -0.93 9.89 -4.01
N ALA A 19 -0.66 10.80 -3.05
CA ALA A 19 0.39 11.79 -3.22
C ALA A 19 1.75 11.12 -3.45
N LEU A 20 2.55 11.70 -4.36
CA LEU A 20 3.95 11.37 -4.54
C LEU A 20 4.83 12.44 -3.89
N PRO A 21 6.05 12.08 -3.43
CA PRO A 21 6.98 13.07 -2.89
C PRO A 21 7.29 14.15 -3.93
N GLN A 22 7.24 15.41 -3.52
CA GLN A 22 7.47 16.53 -4.44
C GLN A 22 8.85 16.44 -5.11
N ALA A 23 9.89 16.11 -4.35
CA ALA A 23 11.25 15.96 -4.87
C ALA A 23 11.36 14.88 -5.97
N VAL A 24 10.56 13.79 -5.85
CA VAL A 24 10.47 12.74 -6.89
C VAL A 24 9.84 13.30 -8.15
N LEU A 25 8.73 14.02 -8.04
CA LEU A 25 8.05 14.62 -9.19
C LEU A 25 8.91 15.69 -9.88
N GLU A 26 9.58 16.55 -9.10
CA GLU A 26 10.48 17.56 -9.65
C GLU A 26 11.67 16.95 -10.37
N ARG A 27 12.23 15.86 -9.85
CA ARG A 27 13.29 15.13 -10.54
C ARG A 27 12.78 14.49 -11.82
N ALA A 28 11.64 13.80 -11.76
CA ALA A 28 11.01 13.20 -12.93
C ALA A 28 10.68 14.24 -14.03
N GLN A 29 10.23 15.44 -13.64
CA GLN A 29 9.98 16.55 -14.54
C GLN A 29 11.27 17.01 -15.27
N ARG A 30 12.38 17.12 -14.54
CA ARG A 30 13.68 17.51 -15.15
C ARG A 30 14.22 16.45 -16.10
N GLU A 31 13.99 15.17 -15.77
CA GLU A 31 14.51 14.02 -16.53
C GLU A 31 13.52 13.50 -17.59
N LEU A 32 12.35 14.17 -17.75
CA LEU A 32 11.26 13.67 -18.59
C LEU A 32 11.64 13.53 -20.06
N LEU A 33 12.33 14.51 -20.62
CA LEU A 33 12.73 14.53 -22.05
C LEU A 33 14.11 13.93 -22.29
N ASP A 34 15.00 14.03 -21.32
CA ASP A 34 16.39 13.61 -21.43
C ASP A 34 16.86 13.00 -20.10
N TRP A 35 16.75 11.69 -19.98
CA TRP A 35 17.16 10.99 -18.78
C TRP A 35 18.68 10.88 -18.72
N GLN A 36 19.29 11.56 -17.77
CA GLN A 36 20.74 11.54 -17.48
C GLN A 36 21.62 11.90 -18.72
N GLY A 37 21.13 12.73 -19.62
CA GLY A 37 21.88 13.16 -20.80
C GLY A 37 21.97 12.12 -21.92
N CYS A 38 21.10 11.09 -21.90
CA CYS A 38 21.09 10.06 -22.95
C CYS A 38 20.34 10.46 -24.23
N GLY A 39 19.71 11.66 -24.25
CA GLY A 39 18.97 12.18 -25.40
C GLY A 39 17.58 11.58 -25.59
N ALA A 40 17.07 10.84 -24.60
CA ALA A 40 15.75 10.21 -24.66
C ALA A 40 15.10 10.13 -23.26
N SER A 41 13.77 10.05 -23.21
CA SER A 41 13.02 9.76 -22.00
C SER A 41 13.21 8.31 -21.56
N VAL A 42 13.10 8.04 -20.26
CA VAL A 42 13.03 6.66 -19.74
C VAL A 42 11.93 5.84 -20.42
N MET A 43 10.82 6.48 -20.81
CA MET A 43 9.72 5.82 -21.52
C MET A 43 10.07 5.29 -22.90
N GLU A 44 11.12 5.84 -23.50
CA GLU A 44 11.58 5.51 -24.87
C GLU A 44 12.75 4.52 -24.86
N LEU A 45 13.34 4.25 -23.68
CA LEU A 45 14.47 3.34 -23.56
C LEU A 45 14.05 1.88 -23.74
N SER A 46 14.85 1.13 -24.50
CA SER A 46 14.69 -0.32 -24.55
C SER A 46 14.90 -0.92 -23.15
N HIS A 47 13.92 -1.66 -22.66
CA HIS A 47 14.02 -2.35 -21.37
C HIS A 47 15.13 -3.44 -21.35
N ARG A 48 15.65 -3.83 -22.52
CA ARG A 48 16.79 -4.75 -22.66
C ARG A 48 18.13 -4.02 -22.84
N GLY A 49 18.10 -2.68 -22.92
CA GLY A 49 19.29 -1.86 -23.04
C GLY A 49 19.95 -1.64 -21.67
N LYS A 50 21.28 -1.48 -21.67
CA LYS A 50 22.08 -1.32 -20.45
C LYS A 50 21.59 -0.19 -19.55
N LEU A 51 21.06 0.89 -20.12
CA LEU A 51 20.56 2.05 -19.35
C LEU A 51 19.36 1.68 -18.48
N PHE A 52 18.35 1.03 -19.08
CA PHE A 52 17.15 0.62 -18.32
C PHE A 52 17.43 -0.56 -17.38
N VAL A 53 18.24 -1.53 -17.80
CA VAL A 53 18.68 -2.65 -16.93
C VAL A 53 19.36 -2.10 -15.68
N GLY A 54 20.29 -1.17 -15.82
CA GLY A 54 20.95 -0.54 -14.65
C GLY A 54 19.99 0.25 -13.74
N LEU A 55 18.97 0.89 -14.33
CA LEU A 55 17.91 1.54 -13.56
C LEU A 55 17.10 0.51 -12.74
N ALA A 56 16.72 -0.61 -13.36
CA ALA A 56 15.94 -1.66 -12.74
C ALA A 56 16.72 -2.35 -11.60
N GLU A 57 18.00 -2.68 -11.85
CA GLU A 57 18.91 -3.25 -10.85
C GLU A 57 19.08 -2.32 -9.65
N GLN A 58 19.26 -1.02 -9.89
CA GLN A 58 19.38 -0.03 -8.81
C GLN A 58 18.09 0.08 -8.00
N ALA A 59 16.92 0.09 -8.66
CA ALA A 59 15.64 0.15 -7.96
C ALA A 59 15.40 -1.09 -7.08
N GLU A 60 15.76 -2.29 -7.59
CA GLU A 60 15.68 -3.52 -6.79
C GLU A 60 16.66 -3.48 -5.61
N ALA A 61 17.90 -3.04 -5.84
CA ALA A 61 18.91 -2.94 -4.78
C ALA A 61 18.47 -1.97 -3.66
N ASP A 62 17.93 -0.79 -4.03
CA ASP A 62 17.41 0.18 -3.08
C ASP A 62 16.24 -0.37 -2.26
N LEU A 63 15.33 -1.11 -2.88
CA LEU A 63 14.21 -1.76 -2.19
C LEU A 63 14.69 -2.86 -1.25
N ARG A 64 15.66 -3.69 -1.70
CA ARG A 64 16.27 -4.74 -0.88
C ARG A 64 16.95 -4.17 0.36
N GLU A 65 17.67 -3.06 0.21
CA GLU A 65 18.30 -2.37 1.34
C GLU A 65 17.26 -1.80 2.32
N LEU A 66 16.23 -1.11 1.81
CA LEU A 66 15.17 -0.51 2.64
C LEU A 66 14.43 -1.53 3.50
N LEU A 67 14.08 -2.68 2.93
CA LEU A 67 13.31 -3.73 3.59
C LEU A 67 14.17 -4.87 4.15
N ALA A 68 15.50 -4.78 4.05
CA ALA A 68 16.44 -5.85 4.43
C ALA A 68 16.03 -7.22 3.85
N ILE A 69 15.68 -7.26 2.54
CA ILE A 69 15.14 -8.46 1.89
C ILE A 69 16.22 -9.53 1.79
N PRO A 70 16.02 -10.73 2.38
CA PRO A 70 16.98 -11.81 2.32
C PRO A 70 17.23 -12.31 0.89
N ALA A 71 18.43 -12.86 0.62
CA ALA A 71 18.83 -13.34 -0.72
C ALA A 71 17.97 -14.50 -1.25
N ASN A 72 17.33 -15.27 -0.36
CA ASN A 72 16.42 -16.35 -0.71
C ASN A 72 15.03 -15.88 -1.15
N TYR A 73 14.83 -14.56 -1.35
CA TYR A 73 13.63 -13.98 -1.93
C TYR A 73 13.89 -13.44 -3.34
N ALA A 74 12.93 -13.61 -4.23
CA ALA A 74 12.85 -12.89 -5.48
C ALA A 74 12.04 -11.60 -5.27
N VAL A 75 12.46 -10.51 -5.93
CA VAL A 75 11.71 -9.26 -6.01
C VAL A 75 11.25 -9.09 -7.44
N LEU A 76 9.95 -8.91 -7.64
CA LEU A 76 9.35 -8.78 -8.96
C LEU A 76 8.66 -7.42 -9.09
N PHE A 77 8.87 -6.77 -10.22
CA PHE A 77 8.18 -5.55 -10.62
C PHE A 77 7.22 -5.88 -11.76
N LEU A 78 5.94 -6.05 -11.41
CA LEU A 78 4.93 -6.57 -12.33
C LEU A 78 3.95 -5.48 -12.76
N GLN A 79 3.40 -5.63 -13.96
CA GLN A 79 2.34 -4.75 -14.44
C GLN A 79 1.01 -5.08 -13.75
N GLY A 80 0.08 -4.12 -13.72
CA GLY A 80 -1.26 -4.30 -13.17
C GLY A 80 -1.43 -3.64 -11.80
N GLY A 81 -2.22 -4.27 -10.93
CA GLY A 81 -2.54 -3.82 -9.58
C GLY A 81 -2.76 -4.98 -8.63
N ALA A 82 -2.82 -4.72 -7.32
CA ALA A 82 -3.00 -5.74 -6.29
C ALA A 82 -4.21 -6.66 -6.55
N THR A 83 -5.29 -6.13 -7.10
CA THR A 83 -6.51 -6.91 -7.43
C THR A 83 -6.22 -8.09 -8.37
N GLN A 84 -5.30 -7.92 -9.34
CA GLN A 84 -4.89 -9.04 -10.22
C GLN A 84 -4.24 -10.16 -9.40
N HIS A 85 -3.47 -9.81 -8.39
CA HIS A 85 -2.74 -10.77 -7.55
C HIS A 85 -3.66 -11.55 -6.61
N PHE A 86 -4.87 -11.08 -6.31
CA PHE A 86 -5.85 -11.87 -5.56
C PHE A 86 -6.16 -13.21 -6.24
N ALA A 87 -6.22 -13.23 -7.58
CA ALA A 87 -6.37 -14.44 -8.38
C ALA A 87 -5.02 -15.08 -8.71
N GLN A 88 -4.00 -14.30 -9.05
CA GLN A 88 -2.72 -14.79 -9.54
C GLN A 88 -1.93 -15.54 -8.46
N ILE A 89 -2.05 -15.15 -7.17
CA ILE A 89 -1.39 -15.82 -6.04
C ILE A 89 -1.86 -17.28 -5.91
N PRO A 90 -3.17 -17.58 -5.77
CA PRO A 90 -3.59 -18.97 -5.71
C PRO A 90 -3.28 -19.76 -6.99
N MET A 91 -3.26 -19.11 -8.16
CA MET A 91 -2.80 -19.77 -9.40
C MET A 91 -1.34 -20.23 -9.31
N ASN A 92 -0.47 -19.47 -8.64
CA ASN A 92 0.95 -19.77 -8.52
C ASN A 92 1.32 -20.63 -7.31
N LEU A 93 0.55 -20.57 -6.22
CA LEU A 93 0.91 -21.24 -4.97
C LEU A 93 0.11 -22.51 -4.72
N ALA A 94 -1.07 -22.70 -5.34
CA ALA A 94 -1.99 -23.78 -5.03
C ALA A 94 -2.24 -24.69 -6.24
N GLY A 95 -2.30 -25.99 -5.97
CA GLY A 95 -2.75 -27.03 -6.89
C GLY A 95 -4.29 -27.17 -6.92
N GLU A 96 -4.76 -28.16 -7.70
CA GLU A 96 -6.17 -28.50 -7.73
C GLU A 96 -6.59 -29.15 -6.40
N GLY A 97 -7.66 -28.64 -5.82
CA GLY A 97 -8.21 -29.16 -4.56
C GLY A 97 -7.53 -28.65 -3.28
N ASP A 98 -6.44 -27.90 -3.42
CA ASP A 98 -5.75 -27.28 -2.28
C ASP A 98 -6.62 -26.28 -1.52
N ARG A 99 -6.19 -25.94 -0.30
CA ARG A 99 -6.86 -24.99 0.61
C ARG A 99 -5.94 -23.82 0.93
N ALA A 100 -6.54 -22.66 1.17
CA ALA A 100 -5.85 -21.51 1.70
C ALA A 100 -6.70 -20.82 2.77
N ASP A 101 -6.03 -20.35 3.80
CA ASP A 101 -6.65 -19.62 4.91
C ASP A 101 -6.66 -18.11 4.63
N TYR A 102 -7.74 -17.46 4.99
CA TYR A 102 -7.90 -16.03 4.86
C TYR A 102 -8.31 -15.41 6.20
N ILE A 103 -7.56 -14.40 6.63
CA ILE A 103 -7.88 -13.54 7.77
C ILE A 103 -8.47 -12.25 7.21
N VAL A 104 -9.77 -12.05 7.41
CA VAL A 104 -10.56 -11.00 6.76
C VAL A 104 -10.93 -9.93 7.77
N THR A 105 -10.27 -8.78 7.66
CA THR A 105 -10.46 -7.63 8.56
C THR A 105 -10.98 -6.39 7.84
N GLY A 106 -11.42 -6.54 6.59
CA GLY A 106 -12.00 -5.46 5.80
C GLY A 106 -12.31 -5.87 4.37
N HIS A 107 -12.63 -4.86 3.58
CA HIS A 107 -13.07 -5.01 2.18
C HIS A 107 -12.03 -5.70 1.29
N TRP A 108 -10.74 -5.36 1.46
CA TRP A 108 -9.70 -5.90 0.60
C TRP A 108 -9.42 -7.38 0.90
N GLY A 109 -9.44 -7.76 2.18
CA GLY A 109 -9.39 -9.17 2.57
C GLY A 109 -10.58 -9.97 2.06
N GLU A 110 -11.82 -9.44 2.12
CA GLU A 110 -12.99 -10.09 1.51
C GLU A 110 -12.83 -10.29 0.02
N LYS A 111 -12.39 -9.24 -0.67
CA LYS A 111 -12.20 -9.30 -2.11
C LYS A 111 -11.11 -10.30 -2.49
N ALA A 112 -9.99 -10.32 -1.75
CA ALA A 112 -8.93 -11.29 -1.98
C ALA A 112 -9.42 -12.73 -1.82
N ALA A 113 -10.20 -13.03 -0.77
CA ALA A 113 -10.80 -14.34 -0.56
C ALA A 113 -11.78 -14.73 -1.69
N SER A 114 -12.61 -13.78 -2.12
CA SER A 114 -13.58 -14.00 -3.21
C SER A 114 -12.92 -14.28 -4.56
N GLU A 115 -11.89 -13.51 -4.91
CA GLU A 115 -11.15 -13.69 -6.19
C GLU A 115 -10.27 -14.95 -6.20
N ALA A 116 -9.89 -15.46 -5.03
CA ALA A 116 -9.14 -16.71 -4.90
C ALA A 116 -10.03 -17.96 -5.01
N ALA A 117 -11.31 -17.86 -4.67
CA ALA A 117 -12.23 -19.00 -4.59
C ALA A 117 -12.33 -19.85 -5.86
N PRO A 118 -12.20 -19.33 -7.10
CA PRO A 118 -12.15 -20.15 -8.31
C PRO A 118 -10.92 -21.05 -8.41
N TYR A 119 -9.86 -20.77 -7.64
CA TYR A 119 -8.55 -21.42 -7.76
C TYR A 119 -8.16 -22.27 -6.56
N VAL A 120 -8.73 -22.03 -5.40
CA VAL A 120 -8.38 -22.71 -4.15
C VAL A 120 -9.60 -22.81 -3.24
N LYS A 121 -9.68 -23.82 -2.39
CA LYS A 121 -10.72 -23.90 -1.37
C LYS A 121 -10.42 -22.90 -0.27
N VAL A 122 -11.16 -21.79 -0.25
CA VAL A 122 -11.00 -20.73 0.74
C VAL A 122 -11.57 -21.16 2.10
N ASN A 123 -10.74 -21.13 3.14
CA ASN A 123 -11.16 -21.18 4.53
C ASN A 123 -11.09 -19.77 5.12
N LEU A 124 -12.20 -19.24 5.63
CA LEU A 124 -12.20 -17.98 6.38
C LEU A 124 -11.73 -18.29 7.81
N ALA A 125 -10.41 -18.32 8.02
CA ALA A 125 -9.81 -18.68 9.30
C ALA A 125 -10.16 -17.70 10.43
N ALA A 126 -10.34 -16.42 10.08
CA ALA A 126 -10.86 -15.39 11.00
C ALA A 126 -11.54 -14.28 10.21
N SER A 127 -12.55 -13.64 10.82
CA SER A 127 -13.21 -12.47 10.23
C SER A 127 -13.80 -11.56 11.31
N SER A 128 -13.61 -10.25 11.16
CA SER A 128 -14.29 -9.25 11.98
C SER A 128 -15.52 -8.63 11.29
N LYS A 129 -16.06 -9.28 10.25
CA LYS A 129 -17.25 -8.80 9.50
C LYS A 129 -18.47 -8.62 10.38
N GLY A 130 -18.70 -9.54 11.32
CA GLY A 130 -19.82 -9.46 12.27
C GLY A 130 -19.76 -8.25 13.19
N GLU A 131 -18.59 -7.63 13.32
CA GLU A 131 -18.32 -6.42 14.09
C GLU A 131 -18.03 -5.21 13.18
N HIS A 132 -18.53 -5.25 11.95
CA HIS A 132 -18.39 -4.18 10.93
C HIS A 132 -16.94 -3.78 10.64
N TYR A 133 -15.97 -4.68 10.89
CA TYR A 133 -14.53 -4.41 10.73
C TYR A 133 -14.01 -3.26 11.61
N LEU A 134 -14.55 -3.13 12.83
CA LEU A 134 -14.14 -2.08 13.77
C LEU A 134 -12.96 -2.50 14.67
N ARG A 135 -12.60 -3.77 14.64
CA ARG A 135 -11.48 -4.34 15.42
C ARG A 135 -10.85 -5.54 14.73
N LEU A 136 -9.72 -5.99 15.23
CA LEU A 136 -9.11 -7.26 14.80
C LEU A 136 -9.82 -8.44 15.52
N PRO A 137 -9.99 -9.58 14.84
CA PRO A 137 -10.50 -10.79 15.50
C PRO A 137 -9.47 -11.29 16.51
N PRO A 138 -9.88 -11.69 17.73
CA PRO A 138 -8.98 -12.26 18.74
C PRO A 138 -8.23 -13.48 18.17
N ARG A 139 -6.92 -13.57 18.42
CA ARG A 139 -6.06 -14.60 17.79
C ARG A 139 -6.39 -16.02 18.24
N ASP A 140 -6.86 -16.20 19.45
CA ASP A 140 -7.31 -17.48 20.02
C ASP A 140 -8.61 -18.01 19.37
N THR A 141 -9.30 -17.18 18.61
CA THR A 141 -10.51 -17.56 17.85
C THR A 141 -10.23 -18.02 16.42
N TRP A 142 -8.98 -17.88 15.94
CA TRP A 142 -8.63 -18.19 14.55
C TRP A 142 -8.67 -19.71 14.29
N GLN A 143 -9.28 -20.09 13.17
CA GLN A 143 -9.41 -21.49 12.73
C GLN A 143 -8.46 -21.76 11.57
N LEU A 144 -7.14 -21.73 11.85
CA LEU A 144 -6.11 -22.01 10.86
C LEU A 144 -6.05 -23.51 10.54
N ASP A 145 -5.94 -23.87 9.25
CA ASP A 145 -5.65 -25.25 8.82
C ASP A 145 -4.13 -25.41 8.63
N PRO A 146 -3.44 -26.25 9.43
CA PRO A 146 -2.01 -26.45 9.31
C PRO A 146 -1.60 -27.08 7.96
N ARG A 147 -2.55 -27.53 7.16
CA ARG A 147 -2.35 -28.08 5.81
C ARG A 147 -2.70 -27.05 4.73
N ALA A 148 -3.02 -25.80 5.08
CA ALA A 148 -3.26 -24.75 4.11
C ALA A 148 -1.98 -24.49 3.29
N THR A 149 -2.14 -24.23 2.00
CA THR A 149 -1.03 -23.90 1.10
C THR A 149 -0.40 -22.55 1.47
N TYR A 150 -1.23 -21.63 1.99
CA TYR A 150 -0.83 -20.34 2.53
C TYR A 150 -1.92 -19.77 3.44
N VAL A 151 -1.52 -18.80 4.27
CA VAL A 151 -2.44 -17.93 5.00
C VAL A 151 -2.36 -16.53 4.40
N HIS A 152 -3.48 -15.95 3.99
CA HIS A 152 -3.56 -14.60 3.45
C HIS A 152 -4.14 -13.63 4.46
N TYR A 153 -3.56 -12.43 4.57
CA TYR A 153 -4.13 -11.30 5.30
C TYR A 153 -3.79 -9.96 4.65
N THR A 154 -4.52 -8.93 5.02
CA THR A 154 -4.26 -7.54 4.64
C THR A 154 -3.85 -6.78 5.90
N PRO A 155 -2.54 -6.51 6.11
CA PRO A 155 -2.04 -5.86 7.33
C PRO A 155 -2.72 -4.53 7.62
N ASN A 156 -3.03 -3.75 6.58
CA ASN A 156 -3.73 -2.48 6.70
C ASN A 156 -4.90 -2.37 5.72
N GLU A 157 -6.10 -2.37 6.23
CA GLU A 157 -7.33 -2.21 5.46
C GLU A 157 -7.62 -0.73 5.16
N THR A 158 -7.30 -0.32 3.95
CA THR A 158 -7.35 1.08 3.48
C THR A 158 -8.72 1.75 3.64
N ILE A 159 -9.81 0.98 3.52
CA ILE A 159 -11.19 1.50 3.58
C ILE A 159 -11.63 1.64 5.03
N HIS A 160 -11.49 0.58 5.82
CA HIS A 160 -11.97 0.54 7.19
C HIS A 160 -11.01 1.20 8.19
N GLY A 161 -9.73 1.37 7.84
CA GLY A 161 -8.75 1.98 8.72
C GLY A 161 -8.33 1.08 9.89
N VAL A 162 -8.36 -0.23 9.67
CA VAL A 162 -7.92 -1.25 10.63
C VAL A 162 -6.55 -1.78 10.22
N GLU A 163 -5.61 -1.86 11.16
CA GLU A 163 -4.23 -2.27 10.93
C GLU A 163 -3.77 -3.29 11.97
N PHE A 164 -3.06 -4.32 11.50
CA PHE A 164 -2.26 -5.20 12.36
C PHE A 164 -0.94 -4.50 12.68
N HIS A 165 -0.68 -4.21 13.94
CA HIS A 165 0.56 -3.57 14.38
C HIS A 165 1.73 -4.54 14.52
N ASP A 166 1.48 -5.84 14.44
CA ASP A 166 2.46 -6.92 14.48
C ASP A 166 2.12 -8.00 13.43
N VAL A 167 3.14 -8.71 12.98
CA VAL A 167 2.97 -9.84 12.05
C VAL A 167 2.36 -11.02 12.79
N PRO A 168 1.25 -11.61 12.32
CA PRO A 168 0.65 -12.77 12.95
C PRO A 168 1.57 -14.00 12.89
N ASP A 169 1.50 -14.82 13.93
CA ASP A 169 2.06 -16.16 13.90
C ASP A 169 1.02 -17.13 13.31
N VAL A 170 1.40 -17.81 12.24
CA VAL A 170 0.56 -18.76 11.52
C VAL A 170 1.23 -20.14 11.42
N GLY A 171 2.23 -20.40 12.26
CA GLY A 171 3.02 -21.63 12.25
C GLY A 171 3.89 -21.73 10.99
N ASP A 172 4.04 -22.95 10.46
CA ASP A 172 4.90 -23.24 9.31
C ASP A 172 4.25 -22.91 7.95
N VAL A 173 2.98 -22.55 7.93
CA VAL A 173 2.25 -22.22 6.71
C VAL A 173 2.74 -20.88 6.16
N PRO A 174 3.08 -20.77 4.86
CA PRO A 174 3.53 -19.50 4.27
C PRO A 174 2.52 -18.38 4.46
N LEU A 175 2.94 -17.27 5.07
CA LEU A 175 2.13 -16.07 5.23
C LEU A 175 2.20 -15.21 3.96
N VAL A 176 1.05 -14.84 3.42
CA VAL A 176 0.88 -13.98 2.25
C VAL A 176 0.23 -12.67 2.67
N ALA A 177 0.84 -11.54 2.33
CA ALA A 177 0.38 -10.23 2.77
C ALA A 177 0.10 -9.26 1.61
N ASP A 178 -1.10 -8.66 1.59
CA ASP A 178 -1.38 -7.45 0.81
C ASP A 178 -0.90 -6.22 1.58
N MET A 179 0.32 -5.79 1.32
CA MET A 179 0.89 -4.60 1.94
C MET A 179 0.72 -3.33 1.09
N SER A 180 -0.25 -3.29 0.18
CA SER A 180 -0.41 -2.13 -0.71
C SER A 180 -0.50 -0.80 0.02
N SER A 181 -1.08 -0.75 1.23
CA SER A 181 -1.30 0.50 1.96
C SER A 181 -0.37 0.74 3.15
N ASP A 182 0.53 -0.18 3.45
CA ASP A 182 1.46 -0.05 4.57
C ASP A 182 2.92 -0.41 4.24
N ILE A 183 3.20 -1.00 3.07
CA ILE A 183 4.58 -1.24 2.63
C ILE A 183 5.40 0.05 2.70
N LEU A 184 6.66 -0.05 3.15
CA LEU A 184 7.58 1.08 3.28
C LEU A 184 7.14 2.16 4.29
N SER A 185 6.06 1.95 5.04
CA SER A 185 5.62 2.88 6.11
C SER A 185 6.47 2.78 7.38
N GLY A 186 7.20 1.68 7.52
CA GLY A 186 8.11 1.36 8.61
C GLY A 186 8.88 0.07 8.34
N PRO A 187 9.82 -0.31 9.20
CA PRO A 187 10.52 -1.59 9.11
C PRO A 187 9.55 -2.77 9.24
N VAL A 188 9.82 -3.82 8.46
CA VAL A 188 9.13 -5.11 8.54
C VAL A 188 10.16 -6.23 8.39
N ASP A 189 9.99 -7.32 9.13
CA ASP A 189 10.82 -8.51 8.98
C ASP A 189 10.27 -9.37 7.82
N VAL A 190 10.86 -9.21 6.64
CA VAL A 190 10.47 -9.93 5.42
C VAL A 190 10.58 -11.44 5.59
N SER A 191 11.47 -11.93 6.45
CA SER A 191 11.68 -13.37 6.65
C SER A 191 10.46 -14.10 7.24
N ARG A 192 9.53 -13.34 7.85
CA ARG A 192 8.25 -13.84 8.39
C ARG A 192 7.23 -14.20 7.31
N PHE A 193 7.47 -13.84 6.05
CA PHE A 193 6.51 -13.97 4.96
C PHE A 193 6.96 -14.98 3.91
N GLY A 194 6.00 -15.73 3.38
CA GLY A 194 6.20 -16.47 2.13
C GLY A 194 6.12 -15.55 0.91
N LEU A 195 5.17 -14.58 0.96
CA LEU A 195 4.96 -13.63 -0.13
C LEU A 195 4.39 -12.32 0.41
N ILE A 196 4.97 -11.20 -0.02
CA ILE A 196 4.43 -9.85 0.15
C ILE A 196 4.12 -9.30 -1.25
N TYR A 197 2.97 -8.66 -1.43
CA TYR A 197 2.67 -7.91 -2.65
C TYR A 197 2.08 -6.55 -2.32
N ALA A 198 2.31 -5.60 -3.22
CA ALA A 198 1.87 -4.22 -3.01
C ALA A 198 1.63 -3.50 -4.33
N GLY A 199 0.41 -3.00 -4.54
CA GLY A 199 0.14 -2.04 -5.60
C GLY A 199 0.89 -0.73 -5.37
N ALA A 200 1.62 -0.25 -6.38
CA ALA A 200 2.55 0.88 -6.22
C ALA A 200 1.86 2.22 -5.92
N GLN A 201 0.59 2.38 -6.31
CA GLN A 201 -0.14 3.67 -6.32
C GLN A 201 -0.36 4.32 -4.94
N LYS A 202 0.16 3.76 -3.87
CA LYS A 202 0.04 4.29 -2.50
C LYS A 202 1.37 4.82 -1.99
N ASN A 203 2.29 3.94 -1.60
CA ASN A 203 3.59 4.33 -1.02
C ASN A 203 4.80 4.16 -1.95
N ILE A 204 4.65 3.47 -3.09
CA ILE A 204 5.78 3.10 -3.95
C ILE A 204 5.93 4.06 -5.14
N GLY A 205 4.82 4.40 -5.80
CA GLY A 205 4.91 5.16 -7.06
C GLY A 205 3.54 5.34 -7.72
N PRO A 206 3.47 5.39 -9.06
CA PRO A 206 2.21 5.52 -9.80
C PRO A 206 1.44 4.21 -9.86
N SER A 207 0.17 4.28 -10.30
CA SER A 207 -0.63 3.11 -10.64
C SER A 207 -0.05 2.34 -11.84
N GLY A 208 -0.43 1.06 -11.97
CA GLY A 208 0.00 0.20 -13.08
C GLY A 208 1.30 -0.55 -12.84
N LEU A 209 1.80 -0.54 -11.60
CA LEU A 209 2.94 -1.32 -11.14
C LEU A 209 2.58 -2.04 -9.84
N VAL A 210 3.05 -3.26 -9.68
CA VAL A 210 3.01 -4.03 -8.44
C VAL A 210 4.41 -4.50 -8.09
N VAL A 211 4.79 -4.34 -6.82
CA VAL A 211 5.97 -4.99 -6.27
C VAL A 211 5.52 -6.28 -5.58
N LEU A 212 6.23 -7.37 -5.87
CA LEU A 212 6.00 -8.67 -5.25
C LEU A 212 7.33 -9.20 -4.74
N ILE A 213 7.38 -9.58 -3.46
CA ILE A 213 8.55 -10.15 -2.79
C ILE A 213 8.16 -11.58 -2.39
N ILE A 214 8.78 -12.57 -3.00
CA ILE A 214 8.41 -13.98 -2.83
C ILE A 214 9.62 -14.83 -2.46
N ARG A 215 9.45 -15.69 -1.46
CA ARG A 215 10.44 -16.69 -1.10
C ARG A 215 10.65 -17.68 -2.26
N ARG A 216 11.91 -17.91 -2.64
CA ARG A 216 12.23 -18.63 -3.89
C ARG A 216 11.71 -20.06 -3.94
N ASP A 217 11.60 -20.76 -2.79
CA ASP A 217 11.02 -22.10 -2.71
C ASP A 217 9.51 -22.15 -3.09
N LEU A 218 8.83 -21.00 -3.08
CA LEU A 218 7.42 -20.90 -3.48
C LEU A 218 7.23 -20.71 -4.99
N LEU A 219 8.26 -20.32 -5.73
CA LEU A 219 8.15 -20.06 -7.18
C LEU A 219 7.78 -21.32 -7.99
N GLU A 220 8.22 -22.49 -7.54
CA GLU A 220 8.01 -23.76 -8.25
C GLU A 220 6.72 -24.49 -7.84
N ARG A 221 5.88 -23.88 -6.98
CA ARG A 221 4.64 -24.52 -6.50
C ARG A 221 3.52 -24.58 -7.54
N ALA A 222 3.59 -23.75 -8.58
CA ALA A 222 2.55 -23.71 -9.62
C ALA A 222 2.42 -25.05 -10.35
N SER A 223 1.36 -25.81 -10.04
CA SER A 223 1.11 -27.13 -10.62
C SER A 223 0.02 -27.13 -11.70
N ARG A 224 -0.73 -26.02 -11.83
CA ARG A 224 -1.82 -25.91 -12.83
C ARG A 224 -1.34 -25.26 -14.13
N PRO A 225 -1.92 -25.64 -15.28
CA PRO A 225 -1.67 -24.96 -16.54
C PRO A 225 -2.08 -23.49 -16.47
N MET A 226 -1.16 -22.58 -16.87
CA MET A 226 -1.43 -21.15 -17.03
C MET A 226 -0.48 -20.55 -18.07
N ALA A 227 -0.86 -19.41 -18.64
CA ALA A 227 0.01 -18.67 -19.53
C ALA A 227 1.25 -18.18 -18.77
N ARG A 228 2.40 -18.21 -19.45
CA ARG A 228 3.69 -17.81 -18.86
C ARG A 228 3.66 -16.43 -18.20
N ILE A 229 2.92 -15.50 -18.78
CA ILE A 229 2.78 -14.14 -18.27
C ILE A 229 2.16 -14.07 -16.86
N PHE A 230 1.51 -15.11 -16.38
CA PHE A 230 0.95 -15.19 -15.04
C PHE A 230 1.84 -15.97 -14.07
N ARG A 231 2.93 -16.61 -14.56
CA ARG A 231 3.82 -17.43 -13.70
C ARG A 231 4.90 -16.56 -13.07
N TYR A 232 4.94 -16.53 -11.74
CA TYR A 232 5.97 -15.80 -11.01
C TYR A 232 7.37 -16.32 -11.27
N ALA A 233 7.54 -17.65 -11.44
CA ALA A 233 8.81 -18.26 -11.80
C ALA A 233 9.37 -17.74 -13.14
N ASP A 234 8.50 -17.61 -14.17
CA ASP A 234 8.92 -17.06 -15.47
C ASP A 234 9.33 -15.58 -15.37
N HIS A 235 8.63 -14.79 -14.55
CA HIS A 235 9.04 -13.41 -14.28
C HIS A 235 10.36 -13.35 -13.52
N ALA A 236 10.55 -14.18 -12.50
CA ALA A 236 11.77 -14.24 -11.72
C ALA A 236 12.99 -14.67 -12.58
N ALA A 237 12.80 -15.61 -13.52
CA ALA A 237 13.84 -16.04 -14.45
C ALA A 237 14.21 -15.01 -15.53
N ASN A 238 13.43 -13.92 -15.64
CA ASN A 238 13.63 -12.85 -16.62
C ASN A 238 13.74 -11.47 -15.96
N ASP A 239 14.13 -11.38 -14.70
CA ASP A 239 14.31 -10.13 -13.94
C ASP A 239 13.11 -9.18 -14.09
N SER A 240 11.89 -9.74 -14.04
CA SER A 240 10.61 -9.05 -14.28
C SER A 240 10.42 -8.50 -15.72
N MET A 241 11.31 -8.82 -16.64
CA MET A 241 11.30 -8.35 -18.04
C MET A 241 10.92 -9.46 -19.04
N LEU A 242 10.03 -10.37 -18.62
CA LEU A 242 9.46 -11.40 -19.50
C LEU A 242 8.80 -10.77 -20.73
N ASN A 243 8.12 -9.64 -20.54
CA ASN A 243 7.60 -8.73 -21.56
C ASN A 243 8.05 -7.31 -21.24
N THR A 244 7.75 -6.33 -22.12
CA THR A 244 8.06 -4.92 -21.88
C THR A 244 7.39 -4.45 -20.59
N PRO A 245 8.14 -3.99 -19.58
CA PRO A 245 7.59 -3.57 -18.30
C PRO A 245 7.00 -2.15 -18.38
N ASN A 246 6.33 -1.72 -17.31
CA ASN A 246 5.98 -0.32 -17.08
C ASN A 246 7.26 0.47 -16.72
N THR A 247 8.02 0.89 -17.73
CA THR A 247 9.33 1.54 -17.56
C THR A 247 9.25 2.82 -16.75
N TRP A 248 8.25 3.67 -17.01
CA TRP A 248 8.03 4.91 -16.27
C TRP A 248 7.61 4.67 -14.82
N GLY A 249 6.73 3.70 -14.59
CA GLY A 249 6.31 3.32 -13.24
C GLY A 249 7.47 2.77 -12.42
N TRP A 250 8.33 1.96 -13.02
CA TRP A 250 9.52 1.41 -12.35
C TRP A 250 10.54 2.50 -12.03
N TYR A 251 10.79 3.42 -12.97
CA TYR A 251 11.63 4.58 -12.74
C TYR A 251 11.14 5.43 -11.54
N LEU A 252 9.85 5.77 -11.49
CA LEU A 252 9.29 6.55 -10.38
C LEU A 252 9.34 5.81 -9.05
N ALA A 253 9.15 4.49 -9.06
CA ALA A 253 9.34 3.65 -7.88
C ALA A 253 10.79 3.71 -7.38
N GLY A 254 11.77 3.57 -8.29
CA GLY A 254 13.19 3.71 -7.96
C GLY A 254 13.52 5.08 -7.34
N LEU A 255 12.99 6.16 -7.92
CA LEU A 255 13.16 7.50 -7.33
C LEU A 255 12.54 7.61 -5.92
N THR A 256 11.41 6.96 -5.69
CA THR A 256 10.76 6.94 -4.37
C THR A 256 11.60 6.16 -3.36
N PHE A 257 12.21 5.04 -3.76
CA PHE A 257 13.12 4.29 -2.87
C PHE A 257 14.34 5.11 -2.50
N GLN A 258 14.97 5.80 -3.46
CA GLN A 258 16.08 6.72 -3.21
C GLN A 258 15.66 7.85 -2.27
N TRP A 259 14.48 8.44 -2.48
CA TRP A 259 13.94 9.45 -1.59
C TRP A 259 13.77 8.93 -0.17
N LEU A 260 13.21 7.72 0.03
CA LEU A 260 13.04 7.11 1.36
C LEU A 260 14.39 6.93 2.08
N ARG A 261 15.42 6.47 1.37
CA ARG A 261 16.79 6.36 1.92
C ARG A 261 17.31 7.73 2.37
N GLN A 262 17.13 8.76 1.56
CA GLN A 262 17.52 10.14 1.89
C GLN A 262 16.73 10.71 3.09
N GLN A 263 15.53 10.22 3.33
CA GLN A 263 14.71 10.60 4.48
C GLN A 263 15.13 9.92 5.80
N GLY A 264 16.19 9.12 5.81
CA GLY A 264 16.67 8.38 6.97
C GLY A 264 16.12 6.94 7.05
N GLY A 265 15.59 6.43 5.95
CA GLY A 265 15.09 5.06 5.83
C GLY A 265 13.77 4.81 6.58
N LEU A 266 13.43 3.53 6.71
CA LEU A 266 12.11 3.13 7.20
C LEU A 266 11.91 3.39 8.70
N ALA A 267 12.96 3.37 9.52
CA ALA A 267 12.83 3.69 10.94
C ALA A 267 12.40 5.15 11.15
N ALA A 268 13.07 6.09 10.47
CA ALA A 268 12.70 7.50 10.51
C ALA A 268 11.30 7.75 9.90
N MET A 269 10.93 6.99 8.86
CA MET A 269 9.61 7.11 8.24
C MET A 269 8.51 6.62 9.18
N ARG A 270 8.73 5.54 9.93
CA ARG A 270 7.80 5.06 10.97
C ARG A 270 7.50 6.14 12.00
N GLU A 271 8.52 6.79 12.53
CA GLU A 271 8.35 7.86 13.52
C GLU A 271 7.53 9.03 12.96
N ARG A 272 7.79 9.42 11.69
CA ARG A 272 6.97 10.46 11.02
C ARG A 272 5.52 10.03 10.84
N ASN A 273 5.28 8.79 10.43
CA ASN A 273 3.93 8.26 10.25
C ASN A 273 3.19 8.16 11.58
N HIS A 274 3.86 7.75 12.66
CA HIS A 274 3.30 7.79 14.02
C HIS A 274 2.92 9.22 14.44
N ALA A 275 3.81 10.19 14.25
CA ALA A 275 3.52 11.59 14.59
C ALA A 275 2.30 12.14 13.84
N LYS A 276 2.17 11.83 12.54
CA LYS A 276 1.02 12.21 11.72
C LYS A 276 -0.28 11.59 12.23
N ALA A 277 -0.28 10.28 12.44
CA ALA A 277 -1.46 9.56 12.91
C ALA A 277 -1.88 10.02 14.31
N SER A 278 -0.93 10.15 15.24
CA SER A 278 -1.21 10.63 16.60
C SER A 278 -1.79 12.02 16.61
N LEU A 279 -1.30 12.94 15.76
CA LEU A 279 -1.84 14.30 15.66
C LEU A 279 -3.30 14.29 15.21
N LEU A 280 -3.63 13.52 14.15
CA LEU A 280 -5.00 13.48 13.62
C LEU A 280 -5.95 12.76 14.58
N TYR A 281 -5.56 11.61 15.13
CA TYR A 281 -6.39 10.90 16.13
C TYR A 281 -6.58 11.73 17.39
N GLY A 282 -5.56 12.46 17.84
CA GLY A 282 -5.68 13.37 18.98
C GLY A 282 -6.71 14.47 18.73
N ALA A 283 -6.78 15.01 17.52
CA ALA A 283 -7.80 15.99 17.14
C ALA A 283 -9.20 15.39 17.08
N ILE A 284 -9.35 14.16 16.56
CA ILE A 284 -10.63 13.46 16.50
C ILE A 284 -11.13 13.15 17.92
N ASP A 285 -10.31 12.48 18.73
CA ASP A 285 -10.67 12.04 20.08
C ASP A 285 -10.89 13.23 21.04
N GLY A 286 -10.12 14.32 20.87
CA GLY A 286 -10.24 15.56 21.65
C GLY A 286 -11.37 16.48 21.24
N SER A 287 -12.13 16.16 20.17
CA SER A 287 -13.20 17.02 19.64
C SER A 287 -14.51 17.04 20.45
N GLY A 288 -14.56 16.36 21.60
CA GLY A 288 -15.80 16.24 22.39
C GLY A 288 -16.91 15.45 21.66
N GLY A 289 -16.56 14.63 20.67
CA GLY A 289 -17.51 13.81 19.90
C GLY A 289 -18.01 14.50 18.62
N TYR A 290 -17.51 15.69 18.30
CA TYR A 290 -17.79 16.36 17.02
C TYR A 290 -17.29 15.54 15.84
N TYR A 291 -16.04 15.05 15.92
CA TYR A 291 -15.48 14.05 15.02
C TYR A 291 -15.44 12.69 15.72
N ARG A 292 -15.69 11.63 14.97
CA ARG A 292 -15.75 10.27 15.52
C ARG A 292 -14.96 9.30 14.64
N ASN A 293 -14.14 8.48 15.27
CA ASN A 293 -13.54 7.30 14.65
C ASN A 293 -13.95 6.07 15.48
N PRO A 294 -14.74 5.13 14.92
CA PRO A 294 -15.31 4.02 15.69
C PRO A 294 -14.35 2.83 15.86
N ILE A 295 -13.16 2.90 15.25
CA ILE A 295 -12.18 1.80 15.26
C ILE A 295 -11.59 1.66 16.67
N ASP A 296 -11.47 0.39 17.11
CA ASP A 296 -10.74 0.06 18.33
C ASP A 296 -9.35 0.73 18.31
N PRO A 297 -9.00 1.54 19.32
CA PRO A 297 -7.71 2.22 19.36
C PRO A 297 -6.49 1.30 19.14
N ALA A 298 -6.57 0.03 19.61
CA ALA A 298 -5.52 -0.97 19.42
C ALA A 298 -5.37 -1.46 17.97
N ALA A 299 -6.36 -1.16 17.10
CA ALA A 299 -6.38 -1.58 15.70
C ALA A 299 -6.42 -0.41 14.73
N ARG A 300 -6.26 0.83 15.18
CA ARG A 300 -6.30 2.02 14.33
C ARG A 300 -5.15 2.06 13.33
N SER A 301 -5.47 2.32 12.08
CA SER A 301 -4.48 2.46 11.01
C SER A 301 -3.62 3.73 11.19
N ARG A 302 -2.32 3.58 11.02
CA ARG A 302 -1.36 4.70 11.01
C ARG A 302 -1.30 5.44 9.67
N THR A 303 -1.92 4.86 8.62
CA THR A 303 -1.86 5.40 7.26
C THR A 303 -3.21 5.82 6.71
N ASN A 304 -4.31 5.21 7.13
CA ASN A 304 -5.65 5.52 6.62
C ASN A 304 -6.61 5.78 7.78
N VAL A 305 -6.97 7.03 7.98
CA VAL A 305 -7.79 7.49 9.11
C VAL A 305 -9.20 7.84 8.62
N PRO A 306 -10.18 6.92 8.71
CA PRO A 306 -11.57 7.25 8.47
C PRO A 306 -12.14 8.01 9.67
N PHE A 307 -13.06 8.94 9.42
CA PHE A 307 -13.81 9.62 10.48
C PHE A 307 -15.15 10.16 9.95
N THR A 308 -16.07 10.40 10.86
CA THR A 308 -17.38 11.00 10.57
C THR A 308 -17.57 12.25 11.41
N LEU A 309 -18.46 13.13 10.98
CA LEU A 309 -18.97 14.23 11.81
C LEU A 309 -20.08 13.71 12.72
N HIS A 310 -20.37 14.45 13.78
CA HIS A 310 -21.49 14.18 14.68
C HIS A 310 -22.86 14.27 13.96
N ASP A 311 -22.95 15.16 12.96
CA ASP A 311 -24.09 15.33 12.06
C ASP A 311 -23.64 15.09 10.60
N GLY A 312 -24.12 14.03 9.98
CA GLY A 312 -23.81 13.69 8.59
C GLY A 312 -24.37 14.68 7.56
N ASN A 313 -25.28 15.55 7.92
CA ASN A 313 -25.75 16.63 7.02
C ASN A 313 -24.64 17.64 6.72
N LEU A 314 -23.64 17.74 7.57
CA LEU A 314 -22.48 18.63 7.41
C LEU A 314 -21.39 18.05 6.50
N ASP A 315 -21.46 16.78 6.09
CA ASP A 315 -20.42 16.11 5.29
C ASP A 315 -20.14 16.85 3.98
N ALA A 316 -21.18 17.32 3.29
CA ALA A 316 -21.03 18.03 2.02
C ALA A 316 -20.34 19.40 2.20
N ASP A 317 -20.69 20.11 3.26
CA ASP A 317 -20.07 21.40 3.58
C ASP A 317 -18.62 21.23 4.00
N PHE A 318 -18.32 20.24 4.84
CA PHE A 318 -16.96 19.89 5.24
C PHE A 318 -16.07 19.61 4.02
N LEU A 319 -16.53 18.77 3.09
CA LEU A 319 -15.78 18.44 1.88
C LEU A 319 -15.55 19.63 0.96
N ARG A 320 -16.59 20.46 0.75
CA ARG A 320 -16.49 21.68 -0.07
C ARG A 320 -15.49 22.68 0.54
N GLU A 321 -15.59 22.93 1.84
CA GLU A 321 -14.75 23.89 2.53
C GLU A 321 -13.32 23.41 2.68
N SER A 322 -13.10 22.10 2.90
CA SER A 322 -11.76 21.51 2.93
C SER A 322 -11.05 21.65 1.57
N GLU A 323 -11.76 21.39 0.45
CA GLU A 323 -11.20 21.63 -0.88
C GLU A 323 -10.84 23.10 -1.12
N ALA A 324 -11.69 24.02 -0.70
CA ALA A 324 -11.42 25.45 -0.78
C ALA A 324 -10.21 25.87 0.08
N ALA A 325 -9.96 25.19 1.19
CA ALA A 325 -8.78 25.36 2.03
C ALA A 325 -7.53 24.62 1.50
N GLY A 326 -7.60 23.97 0.33
CA GLY A 326 -6.48 23.26 -0.29
C GLY A 326 -6.23 21.85 0.27
N LEU A 327 -7.22 21.26 0.95
CA LEU A 327 -7.17 19.90 1.53
C LEU A 327 -7.98 18.96 0.64
N LEU A 328 -7.31 18.22 -0.24
CA LEU A 328 -7.94 17.44 -1.29
C LEU A 328 -8.23 16.00 -0.89
N ALA A 329 -9.28 15.43 -1.50
CA ALA A 329 -9.59 14.01 -1.50
C ALA A 329 -9.88 13.41 -0.11
N LEU A 330 -10.54 14.17 0.77
CA LEU A 330 -10.94 13.73 2.10
C LEU A 330 -12.23 12.89 2.12
N LYS A 331 -12.98 12.80 1.01
CA LYS A 331 -14.22 12.02 0.96
C LYS A 331 -13.96 10.54 1.28
N GLY A 332 -14.74 9.99 2.22
CA GLY A 332 -14.70 8.59 2.59
C GLY A 332 -15.14 7.65 1.45
N HIS A 333 -14.82 6.37 1.58
CA HIS A 333 -15.24 5.38 0.60
C HIS A 333 -16.75 5.15 0.68
N LYS A 334 -17.40 4.92 -0.49
CA LYS A 334 -18.85 4.72 -0.59
C LYS A 334 -19.42 3.62 0.32
N ALA A 335 -18.59 2.64 0.73
CA ALA A 335 -19.01 1.54 1.60
C ALA A 335 -19.19 1.96 3.07
N ILE A 336 -18.51 3.03 3.53
CA ILE A 336 -18.55 3.48 4.92
C ILE A 336 -18.97 4.94 5.10
N GLY A 337 -18.98 5.73 4.01
CA GLY A 337 -19.33 7.17 4.07
C GLY A 337 -18.30 8.04 4.79
N GLY A 338 -18.75 9.21 5.26
CA GLY A 338 -17.93 10.15 6.01
C GLY A 338 -16.69 10.63 5.28
N MET A 339 -15.62 10.83 6.01
CA MET A 339 -14.31 11.30 5.55
C MET A 339 -13.24 10.24 5.74
N ARG A 340 -12.14 10.36 4.99
CA ARG A 340 -10.93 9.57 5.19
C ARG A 340 -9.70 10.38 4.80
N ALA A 341 -8.79 10.58 5.73
CA ALA A 341 -7.47 11.11 5.45
C ALA A 341 -6.46 9.96 5.29
N SER A 342 -5.81 9.88 4.13
CA SER A 342 -4.72 8.91 3.90
C SER A 342 -3.38 9.61 4.08
N LEU A 343 -2.59 9.15 5.06
CA LEU A 343 -1.38 9.78 5.57
C LEU A 343 -0.11 9.09 5.08
N TYR A 344 -0.10 8.64 3.83
CA TYR A 344 1.05 7.93 3.26
C TYR A 344 2.36 8.71 3.39
N ASN A 345 3.48 8.06 3.12
CA ASN A 345 4.82 8.60 3.33
C ASN A 345 5.05 9.99 2.74
N ALA A 346 4.48 10.28 1.56
CA ALA A 346 4.62 11.55 0.87
C ALA A 346 3.83 12.71 1.49
N VAL A 347 2.85 12.42 2.35
CA VAL A 347 2.08 13.44 3.05
C VAL A 347 2.91 13.98 4.21
N PRO A 348 3.31 15.27 4.22
CA PRO A 348 4.13 15.82 5.28
C PRO A 348 3.29 16.10 6.55
N LEU A 349 3.96 16.26 7.70
CA LEU A 349 3.31 16.58 8.96
C LEU A 349 2.54 17.90 8.89
N ASP A 350 3.04 18.87 8.13
CA ASP A 350 2.39 20.18 7.96
C ASP A 350 1.04 20.07 7.24
N ALA A 351 0.87 19.10 6.33
CA ALA A 351 -0.44 18.82 5.74
C ALA A 351 -1.44 18.35 6.80
N VAL A 352 -0.99 17.51 7.74
CA VAL A 352 -1.85 17.01 8.82
C VAL A 352 -2.16 18.12 9.82
N ARG A 353 -1.22 19.01 10.12
CA ARG A 353 -1.46 20.23 10.92
C ARG A 353 -2.53 21.11 10.28
N ALA A 354 -2.37 21.38 8.97
CA ALA A 354 -3.36 22.18 8.23
C ALA A 354 -4.77 21.53 8.27
N LEU A 355 -4.86 20.20 8.18
CA LEU A 355 -6.13 19.48 8.32
C LEU A 355 -6.70 19.63 9.73
N VAL A 356 -5.90 19.47 10.78
CA VAL A 356 -6.34 19.58 12.17
C VAL A 356 -6.79 21.01 12.49
N ASP A 357 -6.07 22.03 12.01
CA ASP A 357 -6.45 23.44 12.19
C ASP A 357 -7.79 23.73 11.46
N PHE A 358 -7.96 23.24 10.25
CA PHE A 358 -9.22 23.32 9.51
C PHE A 358 -10.36 22.62 10.27
N MET A 359 -10.14 21.41 10.79
CA MET A 359 -11.14 20.67 11.58
C MET A 359 -11.57 21.46 12.82
N ALA A 360 -10.62 22.06 13.55
CA ALA A 360 -10.91 22.86 14.71
C ALA A 360 -11.73 24.12 14.37
N ASP A 361 -11.41 24.81 13.28
CA ASP A 361 -12.15 25.97 12.80
C ASP A 361 -13.55 25.60 12.31
N PHE A 362 -13.66 24.50 11.52
CA PHE A 362 -14.95 24.02 11.03
C PHE A 362 -15.90 23.68 12.19
N ALA A 363 -15.40 22.96 13.21
CA ALA A 363 -16.20 22.61 14.39
C ALA A 363 -16.70 23.86 15.16
N LYS A 364 -15.90 24.93 15.25
CA LYS A 364 -16.33 26.19 15.90
C LYS A 364 -17.43 26.91 15.12
N ARG A 365 -17.44 26.80 13.80
CA ARG A 365 -18.42 27.52 12.95
C ARG A 365 -19.73 26.78 12.77
N HIS A 366 -19.72 25.45 12.93
CA HIS A 366 -20.84 24.57 12.64
C HIS A 366 -21.28 23.71 13.85
N GLY A 367 -20.65 23.90 15.03
CA GLY A 367 -20.92 23.16 16.28
C GLY A 367 -21.76 23.89 17.32
#